data_8b27a6789551d8dc2d4e034775b51473
#
_entry.id   8b27a6789551d8dc2d4e034775b51473
#
_cell.length_a   1.000
_cell.length_b   1.000
_cell.length_c   1.000
_cell.angle_alpha   90.00
_cell.angle_beta   90.00
_cell.angle_gamma   90.00
#
_symmetry.space_group_name_H-M   'P 1'
#
loop_
_entity.id
_entity.type
_entity.pdbx_description
1 polymer ?
#
loop_
_entity_poly.entity_id
_entity_poly.type
_entity_poly.pdbx_seq_one_letter_code
_entity_poly.pdbx_strand_id
1 'polypeptide(L)'
;MPKPTHTPKTKICLVTPALADANNGNWQTAQRWARMLSTTFQTRISPVWPDSKPADTTADVLVALHARRSAPSVAAWAHAHPTRPLVLVLTGTDLYQDIQHDADAQRSLQLATHLVVLQEQGLQALPEALRHKAHVIYQSSTPLPPANKTQAHLRAVMVGHLRDEKSPQVLWQAAQALQADDGIFIDHIGRALDSASAKQAQQTASQCPHYRWLNELPYAPTRRSIQRAHVLVHTSRIEGGAHVIMEAVLSGTPVLASRISGNVGMLGADYPGYFEPGNAQQLAALLRECRQTQNQTDGLLAKLTHACQTRAALFQPEREQADLCALITSALKPV
;
A
#
# COMPACT_ATOMS: atom_id res chain seq x y z
N MET A 1 -35.65 -6.15 -36.57
CA MET A 1 -35.23 -5.78 -35.21
C MET A 1 -34.08 -4.82 -35.33
N PRO A 2 -34.12 -3.62 -34.68
CA PRO A 2 -33.00 -2.71 -34.71
C PRO A 2 -31.82 -3.34 -33.97
N LYS A 3 -30.60 -3.26 -34.55
CA LYS A 3 -29.37 -3.68 -33.89
C LYS A 3 -29.19 -2.85 -32.60
N PRO A 4 -28.79 -3.47 -31.47
CA PRO A 4 -28.50 -2.70 -30.27
C PRO A 4 -27.41 -1.67 -30.60
N THR A 5 -27.73 -0.40 -30.44
CA THR A 5 -26.76 0.70 -30.54
C THR A 5 -25.80 0.57 -29.36
N HIS A 6 -24.62 -0.01 -29.60
CA HIS A 6 -23.54 -0.01 -28.62
C HIS A 6 -23.09 1.45 -28.42
N THR A 7 -23.52 2.06 -27.35
CA THR A 7 -22.89 3.31 -26.87
C THR A 7 -21.39 3.03 -26.66
N PRO A 8 -20.49 3.77 -27.29
CA PRO A 8 -19.05 3.53 -27.11
C PRO A 8 -18.68 3.66 -25.63
N LYS A 9 -17.98 2.67 -25.09
CA LYS A 9 -17.52 2.73 -23.69
C LYS A 9 -16.51 3.86 -23.54
N THR A 10 -16.63 4.62 -22.45
CA THR A 10 -15.64 5.63 -22.03
C THR A 10 -14.26 4.99 -21.92
N LYS A 11 -13.25 5.65 -22.47
CA LYS A 11 -11.85 5.17 -22.53
C LYS A 11 -11.01 5.81 -21.44
N ILE A 12 -10.35 4.97 -20.65
CA ILE A 12 -9.48 5.39 -19.53
C ILE A 12 -8.05 4.97 -19.83
N CYS A 13 -7.12 5.92 -19.76
CA CYS A 13 -5.69 5.65 -19.77
C CYS A 13 -5.13 5.73 -18.34
N LEU A 14 -4.59 4.61 -17.84
CA LEU A 14 -3.86 4.59 -16.58
C LEU A 14 -2.37 4.75 -16.86
N VAL A 15 -1.77 5.83 -16.37
CA VAL A 15 -0.33 6.06 -16.46
C VAL A 15 0.34 5.65 -15.16
N THR A 16 1.34 4.78 -15.28
CA THR A 16 2.17 4.35 -14.15
C THR A 16 3.65 4.43 -14.51
N PRO A 17 4.50 5.02 -13.64
CA PRO A 17 5.93 5.20 -13.90
C PRO A 17 6.73 3.89 -13.94
N ALA A 18 6.09 2.77 -13.59
CA ALA A 18 6.71 1.45 -13.56
C ALA A 18 5.78 0.42 -14.20
N LEU A 19 6.29 -0.35 -15.13
CA LEU A 19 5.63 -1.50 -15.75
C LEU A 19 5.93 -2.81 -15.01
N ALA A 20 5.47 -3.91 -15.58
CA ALA A 20 5.49 -5.25 -14.99
C ALA A 20 6.87 -5.69 -14.46
N ASP A 21 7.94 -5.33 -15.14
CA ASP A 21 9.30 -5.74 -14.77
C ASP A 21 9.77 -5.15 -13.43
N ALA A 22 9.21 -4.00 -13.04
CA ALA A 22 9.54 -3.37 -11.77
C ALA A 22 8.82 -4.00 -10.56
N ASN A 23 7.71 -4.73 -10.79
CA ASN A 23 6.86 -5.39 -9.79
C ASN A 23 6.68 -4.60 -8.49
N ASN A 24 6.47 -3.29 -8.61
CA ASN A 24 6.33 -2.38 -7.46
C ASN A 24 4.86 -2.03 -7.18
N GLY A 25 4.62 -1.29 -6.06
CA GLY A 25 3.28 -0.92 -5.62
C GLY A 25 2.46 -0.15 -6.66
N ASN A 26 3.10 0.72 -7.46
CA ASN A 26 2.41 1.50 -8.50
C ASN A 26 1.90 0.59 -9.63
N TRP A 27 2.73 -0.36 -10.08
CA TRP A 27 2.31 -1.34 -11.08
C TRP A 27 1.14 -2.21 -10.59
N GLN A 28 1.25 -2.73 -9.37
CA GLN A 28 0.19 -3.55 -8.76
C GLN A 28 -1.12 -2.78 -8.64
N THR A 29 -1.06 -1.50 -8.27
CA THR A 29 -2.22 -0.62 -8.22
C THR A 29 -2.82 -0.38 -9.61
N ALA A 30 -1.99 -0.01 -10.60
CA ALA A 30 -2.46 0.23 -11.96
C ALA A 30 -3.11 -1.02 -12.57
N GLN A 31 -2.50 -2.20 -12.40
CA GLN A 31 -3.04 -3.46 -12.92
C GLN A 31 -4.38 -3.82 -12.26
N ARG A 32 -4.48 -3.68 -10.93
CA ARG A 32 -5.72 -3.95 -10.19
C ARG A 32 -6.83 -2.98 -10.60
N TRP A 33 -6.53 -1.69 -10.67
CA TRP A 33 -7.50 -0.66 -11.09
C TRP A 33 -7.94 -0.81 -12.53
N ALA A 34 -7.03 -1.14 -13.45
CA ALA A 34 -7.40 -1.44 -14.84
C ALA A 34 -8.40 -2.60 -14.91
N ARG A 35 -8.18 -3.67 -14.14
CA ARG A 35 -9.09 -4.82 -14.07
C ARG A 35 -10.46 -4.43 -13.51
N MET A 36 -10.50 -3.69 -12.40
CA MET A 36 -11.75 -3.24 -11.77
C MET A 36 -12.55 -2.33 -12.70
N LEU A 37 -11.90 -1.35 -13.33
CA LEU A 37 -12.54 -0.42 -14.26
C LEU A 37 -12.99 -1.07 -15.56
N SER A 38 -12.32 -2.15 -16.02
CA SER A 38 -12.65 -2.86 -17.27
C SER A 38 -14.05 -3.47 -17.28
N THR A 39 -14.67 -3.64 -16.13
CA THR A 39 -16.07 -4.10 -16.02
C THR A 39 -17.05 -3.11 -16.63
N THR A 40 -16.75 -1.80 -16.53
CA THR A 40 -17.64 -0.71 -16.95
C THR A 40 -17.05 0.10 -18.12
N PHE A 41 -15.75 0.33 -18.13
CA PHE A 41 -15.03 1.22 -19.04
C PHE A 41 -14.08 0.43 -19.95
N GLN A 42 -13.57 1.06 -20.99
CA GLN A 42 -12.44 0.54 -21.76
C GLN A 42 -11.14 1.09 -21.16
N THR A 43 -10.31 0.21 -20.58
CA THR A 43 -9.09 0.64 -19.88
C THR A 43 -7.83 0.17 -20.57
N ARG A 44 -6.75 0.94 -20.45
CA ARG A 44 -5.41 0.54 -20.82
C ARG A 44 -4.39 1.10 -19.84
N ILE A 45 -3.24 0.45 -19.72
CA ILE A 45 -2.11 0.91 -18.93
C ILE A 45 -1.00 1.34 -19.88
N SER A 46 -0.36 2.47 -19.56
CA SER A 46 0.79 3.00 -20.32
C SER A 46 1.86 3.54 -19.34
N PRO A 47 3.16 3.49 -19.68
CA PRO A 47 4.20 4.13 -18.89
C PRO A 47 4.17 5.65 -18.99
N VAL A 48 3.63 6.18 -20.09
CA VAL A 48 3.64 7.62 -20.41
C VAL A 48 2.41 7.97 -21.26
N TRP A 49 1.98 9.23 -21.19
CA TRP A 49 0.99 9.81 -22.10
C TRP A 49 1.53 11.14 -22.68
N PRO A 50 1.39 11.44 -23.99
CA PRO A 50 0.91 10.51 -25.03
C PRO A 50 1.93 9.39 -25.28
N ASP A 51 1.43 8.20 -25.55
CA ASP A 51 2.26 7.09 -26.03
C ASP A 51 2.44 7.24 -27.56
N SER A 52 3.45 6.60 -28.12
CA SER A 52 3.75 6.61 -29.58
C SER A 52 2.67 5.96 -30.45
N LYS A 53 1.69 5.27 -29.84
CA LYS A 53 0.61 4.60 -30.56
C LYS A 53 -0.58 5.54 -30.82
N PRO A 54 -1.09 5.65 -32.07
CA PRO A 54 -2.19 6.57 -32.43
C PRO A 54 -3.48 6.37 -31.60
N ALA A 55 -3.75 5.15 -31.12
CA ALA A 55 -4.91 4.85 -30.27
C ALA A 55 -4.89 5.56 -28.91
N ASP A 56 -3.77 6.15 -28.53
CA ASP A 56 -3.52 6.71 -27.19
C ASP A 56 -4.03 8.13 -27.00
N THR A 57 -4.28 8.83 -28.10
CA THR A 57 -4.81 10.20 -28.08
C THR A 57 -6.32 10.27 -27.84
N THR A 58 -7.02 9.14 -27.84
CA THR A 58 -8.50 9.07 -27.77
C THR A 58 -9.07 8.78 -26.38
N ALA A 59 -8.26 8.77 -25.32
CA ALA A 59 -8.77 8.56 -23.97
C ALA A 59 -9.65 9.73 -23.51
N ASP A 60 -10.71 9.41 -22.76
CA ASP A 60 -11.64 10.39 -22.19
C ASP A 60 -11.20 10.84 -20.79
N VAL A 61 -10.47 9.98 -20.07
CA VAL A 61 -9.95 10.22 -18.72
C VAL A 61 -8.50 9.75 -18.63
N LEU A 62 -7.65 10.56 -18.01
CA LEU A 62 -6.31 10.15 -17.57
C LEU A 62 -6.34 9.86 -16.07
N VAL A 63 -5.82 8.69 -15.67
CA VAL A 63 -5.51 8.34 -14.28
C VAL A 63 -4.00 8.18 -14.17
N ALA A 64 -3.31 9.11 -13.50
CA ALA A 64 -1.86 9.12 -13.36
C ALA A 64 -1.43 8.76 -11.94
N LEU A 65 -0.54 7.77 -11.79
CA LEU A 65 -0.02 7.36 -10.50
C LEU A 65 1.32 8.05 -10.23
N HIS A 66 1.46 8.63 -9.04
CA HIS A 66 2.66 9.30 -8.53
C HIS A 66 2.92 10.68 -9.15
N ALA A 67 2.72 11.73 -8.36
CA ALA A 67 2.71 13.12 -8.79
C ALA A 67 3.98 13.56 -9.54
N ARG A 68 5.17 13.25 -9.02
CA ARG A 68 6.45 13.63 -9.64
C ARG A 68 6.77 12.79 -10.87
N ARG A 69 6.68 11.47 -10.76
CA ARG A 69 7.13 10.55 -11.82
C ARG A 69 6.21 10.58 -13.05
N SER A 70 4.94 10.90 -12.87
CA SER A 70 3.98 11.05 -13.97
C SER A 70 3.81 12.50 -14.43
N ALA A 71 4.56 13.46 -13.90
CA ALA A 71 4.42 14.88 -14.19
C ALA A 71 4.47 15.23 -15.68
N PRO A 72 5.36 14.64 -16.51
CA PRO A 72 5.34 14.91 -17.96
C PRO A 72 4.01 14.51 -18.61
N SER A 73 3.45 13.37 -18.26
CA SER A 73 2.15 12.90 -18.78
C SER A 73 0.98 13.76 -18.30
N VAL A 74 1.01 14.16 -17.03
CA VAL A 74 0.03 15.07 -16.42
C VAL A 74 0.02 16.42 -17.15
N ALA A 75 1.19 17.02 -17.38
CA ALA A 75 1.31 18.30 -18.07
C ALA A 75 0.87 18.22 -19.53
N ALA A 76 1.28 17.16 -20.24
CA ALA A 76 0.88 16.95 -21.64
C ALA A 76 -0.63 16.76 -21.77
N TRP A 77 -1.25 15.96 -20.88
CA TRP A 77 -2.70 15.76 -20.87
C TRP A 77 -3.46 17.05 -20.60
N ALA A 78 -3.10 17.79 -19.56
CA ALA A 78 -3.76 19.05 -19.21
C ALA A 78 -3.68 20.09 -20.34
N HIS A 79 -2.56 20.12 -21.07
CA HIS A 79 -2.40 20.99 -22.23
C HIS A 79 -3.28 20.55 -23.41
N ALA A 80 -3.28 19.28 -23.75
CA ALA A 80 -4.03 18.75 -24.90
C ALA A 80 -5.55 18.66 -24.63
N HIS A 81 -5.96 18.48 -23.39
CA HIS A 81 -7.34 18.23 -22.98
C HIS A 81 -7.73 19.04 -21.74
N PRO A 82 -7.81 20.38 -21.82
CA PRO A 82 -8.04 21.25 -20.66
C PRO A 82 -9.38 21.03 -19.96
N THR A 83 -10.34 20.40 -20.63
CA THR A 83 -11.70 20.13 -20.10
C THR A 83 -11.93 18.65 -19.76
N ARG A 84 -10.99 17.75 -20.09
CA ARG A 84 -11.14 16.33 -19.77
C ARG A 84 -10.61 16.01 -18.36
N PRO A 85 -11.23 15.04 -17.68
CA PRO A 85 -10.80 14.64 -16.34
C PRO A 85 -9.35 14.14 -16.30
N LEU A 86 -8.64 14.61 -15.26
CA LEU A 86 -7.30 14.20 -14.90
C LEU A 86 -7.30 13.80 -13.42
N VAL A 87 -7.23 12.51 -13.16
CA VAL A 87 -7.16 11.95 -11.81
C VAL A 87 -5.71 11.65 -11.45
N LEU A 88 -5.19 12.28 -10.41
CA LEU A 88 -3.83 12.06 -9.91
C LEU A 88 -3.87 11.24 -8.61
N VAL A 89 -3.18 10.11 -8.61
CA VAL A 89 -3.12 9.19 -7.47
C VAL A 89 -1.80 9.35 -6.74
N LEU A 90 -1.88 9.70 -5.47
CA LEU A 90 -0.73 9.91 -4.59
C LEU A 90 -0.40 8.63 -3.85
N THR A 91 0.79 8.08 -4.09
CA THR A 91 1.11 6.69 -3.78
C THR A 91 2.04 6.49 -2.57
N GLY A 92 2.58 7.58 -2.02
CA GLY A 92 3.40 7.54 -0.79
C GLY A 92 4.53 8.56 -0.78
N THR A 93 5.66 8.28 -1.41
CA THR A 93 6.81 9.21 -1.42
C THR A 93 6.46 10.54 -2.07
N ASP A 94 5.63 10.54 -3.10
CA ASP A 94 5.11 11.76 -3.71
C ASP A 94 4.25 12.57 -2.73
N LEU A 95 3.38 11.92 -1.96
CA LEU A 95 2.49 12.59 -0.99
C LEU A 95 3.26 13.19 0.20
N TYR A 96 4.23 12.45 0.75
CA TYR A 96 4.88 12.82 2.00
C TYR A 96 6.24 13.50 1.83
N GLN A 97 6.81 13.48 0.62
CA GLN A 97 8.10 14.10 0.32
C GLN A 97 8.03 15.02 -0.91
N ASP A 98 7.71 14.47 -2.10
CA ASP A 98 7.91 15.21 -3.35
C ASP A 98 7.04 16.47 -3.43
N ILE A 99 5.77 16.43 -3.06
CA ILE A 99 4.87 17.60 -3.14
C ILE A 99 5.31 18.78 -2.27
N GLN A 100 6.22 18.58 -1.33
CA GLN A 100 6.73 19.64 -0.45
C GLN A 100 7.90 20.39 -1.08
N HIS A 101 8.67 19.75 -1.98
CA HIS A 101 9.96 20.28 -2.44
C HIS A 101 10.14 20.25 -3.96
N ASP A 102 9.33 19.45 -4.67
CA ASP A 102 9.48 19.22 -6.11
C ASP A 102 8.43 20.00 -6.91
N ALA A 103 8.88 20.89 -7.76
CA ALA A 103 8.02 21.78 -8.56
C ALA A 103 7.10 21.02 -9.52
N ASP A 104 7.57 19.91 -10.11
CA ASP A 104 6.79 19.09 -11.03
C ASP A 104 5.68 18.34 -10.30
N ALA A 105 5.97 17.83 -9.08
CA ALA A 105 4.95 17.23 -8.22
C ALA A 105 3.89 18.24 -7.82
N GLN A 106 4.29 19.44 -7.39
CA GLN A 106 3.37 20.53 -7.04
C GLN A 106 2.50 20.96 -8.23
N ARG A 107 3.11 21.12 -9.42
CA ARG A 107 2.39 21.44 -10.64
C ARG A 107 1.39 20.35 -11.01
N SER A 108 1.74 19.08 -10.83
CA SER A 108 0.83 17.96 -11.09
C SER A 108 -0.42 18.02 -10.21
N LEU A 109 -0.27 18.39 -8.92
CA LEU A 109 -1.41 18.61 -8.02
C LEU A 109 -2.33 19.73 -8.54
N GLN A 110 -1.78 20.84 -9.05
CA GLN A 110 -2.57 21.95 -9.56
C GLN A 110 -3.36 21.57 -10.82
N LEU A 111 -2.70 20.88 -11.75
CA LEU A 111 -3.27 20.49 -13.05
C LEU A 111 -4.35 19.40 -12.93
N ALA A 112 -4.26 18.53 -11.94
CA ALA A 112 -5.24 17.47 -11.73
C ALA A 112 -6.63 18.04 -11.39
N THR A 113 -7.68 17.49 -12.00
CA THR A 113 -9.07 17.81 -11.66
C THR A 113 -9.52 17.11 -10.39
N HIS A 114 -8.96 15.91 -10.14
CA HIS A 114 -9.24 15.09 -8.95
C HIS A 114 -7.93 14.53 -8.40
N LEU A 115 -7.82 14.49 -7.08
CA LEU A 115 -6.71 13.89 -6.36
C LEU A 115 -7.21 12.63 -5.63
N VAL A 116 -6.41 11.60 -5.59
CA VAL A 116 -6.71 10.39 -4.81
C VAL A 116 -5.60 10.14 -3.82
N VAL A 117 -5.97 9.96 -2.56
CA VAL A 117 -5.11 9.45 -1.49
C VAL A 117 -5.58 8.06 -1.06
N LEU A 118 -4.66 7.20 -0.61
CA LEU A 118 -4.95 5.78 -0.38
C LEU A 118 -5.42 5.47 1.05
N GLN A 119 -5.53 6.49 1.90
CA GLN A 119 -6.08 6.43 3.25
C GLN A 119 -6.40 7.84 3.77
N GLU A 120 -7.21 7.93 4.84
CA GLU A 120 -7.81 9.18 5.33
C GLU A 120 -6.81 10.24 5.82
N GLN A 121 -5.68 9.84 6.45
CA GLN A 121 -4.65 10.77 6.91
C GLN A 121 -3.88 11.43 5.74
N GLY A 122 -3.95 10.83 4.55
CA GLY A 122 -3.37 11.40 3.34
C GLY A 122 -3.96 12.76 2.95
N LEU A 123 -5.21 13.03 3.32
CA LEU A 123 -5.85 14.33 3.10
C LEU A 123 -5.11 15.46 3.84
N GLN A 124 -4.60 15.18 5.04
CA GLN A 124 -3.90 16.17 5.86
C GLN A 124 -2.52 16.54 5.29
N ALA A 125 -1.92 15.63 4.51
CA ALA A 125 -0.64 15.89 3.85
C ALA A 125 -0.78 16.80 2.61
N LEU A 126 -2.00 16.94 2.06
CA LEU A 126 -2.27 17.83 0.93
C LEU A 126 -2.35 19.30 1.36
N PRO A 127 -1.92 20.24 0.50
CA PRO A 127 -2.21 21.67 0.67
C PRO A 127 -3.72 21.89 0.88
N GLU A 128 -4.08 22.68 1.87
CA GLU A 128 -5.47 22.90 2.26
C GLU A 128 -6.35 23.33 1.08
N ALA A 129 -5.87 24.24 0.26
CA ALA A 129 -6.55 24.75 -0.93
C ALA A 129 -6.91 23.66 -1.96
N LEU A 130 -6.27 22.47 -1.92
CA LEU A 130 -6.50 21.39 -2.87
C LEU A 130 -7.30 20.22 -2.29
N ARG A 131 -7.60 20.23 -0.98
CA ARG A 131 -8.32 19.14 -0.33
C ARG A 131 -9.75 18.97 -0.84
N HIS A 132 -10.38 20.03 -1.33
CA HIS A 132 -11.73 20.00 -1.87
C HIS A 132 -11.89 19.07 -3.08
N LYS A 133 -10.84 18.81 -3.85
CA LYS A 133 -10.82 17.88 -4.99
C LYS A 133 -10.18 16.53 -4.67
N ALA A 134 -9.91 16.25 -3.39
CA ALA A 134 -9.27 15.03 -2.96
C ALA A 134 -10.30 13.99 -2.49
N HIS A 135 -10.06 12.74 -2.88
CA HIS A 135 -10.88 11.59 -2.57
C HIS A 135 -10.02 10.53 -1.86
N VAL A 136 -10.61 9.87 -0.86
CA VAL A 136 -9.98 8.72 -0.21
C VAL A 136 -10.47 7.45 -0.90
N ILE A 137 -9.56 6.69 -1.50
CA ILE A 137 -9.87 5.36 -2.04
C ILE A 137 -8.90 4.37 -1.41
N TYR A 138 -9.41 3.58 -0.47
CA TYR A 138 -8.63 2.50 0.11
C TYR A 138 -8.40 1.42 -0.92
N GLN A 139 -7.16 0.94 -0.96
CA GLN A 139 -6.83 -0.21 -1.80
C GLN A 139 -7.34 -1.50 -1.16
N SER A 140 -7.47 -2.55 -1.95
CA SER A 140 -7.99 -3.83 -1.50
C SER A 140 -7.05 -5.00 -1.77
N SER A 141 -7.32 -6.11 -1.13
CA SER A 141 -6.72 -7.40 -1.42
C SER A 141 -7.77 -8.51 -1.32
N THR A 142 -7.52 -9.65 -1.96
CA THR A 142 -8.40 -10.81 -1.84
C THR A 142 -8.34 -11.36 -0.40
N PRO A 143 -9.47 -11.49 0.30
CA PRO A 143 -9.51 -12.10 1.63
C PRO A 143 -9.00 -13.55 1.61
N LEU A 144 -8.30 -13.96 2.66
CA LEU A 144 -7.97 -15.34 2.93
C LEU A 144 -8.61 -15.75 4.28
N PRO A 145 -9.12 -16.98 4.40
CA PRO A 145 -9.64 -17.43 5.68
C PRO A 145 -8.55 -17.43 6.75
N PRO A 146 -8.85 -17.11 8.02
CA PRO A 146 -7.87 -17.20 9.09
C PRO A 146 -7.29 -18.62 9.20
N ALA A 147 -5.97 -18.72 9.39
CA ALA A 147 -5.30 -19.98 9.59
C ALA A 147 -5.24 -20.36 11.09
N ASN A 148 -5.28 -21.66 11.38
CA ASN A 148 -4.95 -22.15 12.72
C ASN A 148 -3.47 -21.86 13.01
N LYS A 149 -3.21 -21.23 14.16
CA LYS A 149 -1.87 -20.82 14.60
C LYS A 149 -1.47 -21.64 15.84
N THR A 150 -0.21 -22.01 15.94
CA THR A 150 0.31 -22.75 17.09
C THR A 150 0.30 -21.89 18.35
N GLN A 151 0.15 -22.52 19.52
CA GLN A 151 0.30 -21.85 20.81
C GLN A 151 1.70 -22.04 21.42
N ALA A 152 2.53 -22.91 20.83
CA ALA A 152 3.86 -23.21 21.35
C ALA A 152 4.85 -22.05 21.23
N HIS A 153 4.68 -21.21 20.19
CA HIS A 153 5.53 -20.06 19.93
C HIS A 153 4.76 -18.97 19.19
N LEU A 154 5.30 -17.75 19.18
CA LEU A 154 4.81 -16.66 18.36
C LEU A 154 5.64 -16.58 17.07
N ARG A 155 4.99 -16.47 15.92
CA ARG A 155 5.63 -16.19 14.64
C ARG A 155 5.23 -14.81 14.15
N ALA A 156 6.20 -13.92 14.04
CA ALA A 156 6.08 -12.63 13.39
C ALA A 156 6.56 -12.72 11.92
N VAL A 157 5.95 -11.95 11.04
CA VAL A 157 6.41 -11.81 9.65
C VAL A 157 6.53 -10.34 9.28
N MET A 158 7.62 -9.95 8.61
CA MET A 158 7.75 -8.68 7.90
C MET A 158 7.83 -8.95 6.40
N VAL A 159 7.10 -8.16 5.61
CA VAL A 159 7.12 -8.26 4.14
C VAL A 159 7.43 -6.89 3.54
N GLY A 160 8.53 -6.82 2.81
CA GLY A 160 8.98 -5.63 2.10
C GLY A 160 10.42 -5.75 1.65
N HIS A 161 10.76 -5.19 0.49
CA HIS A 161 12.15 -5.11 0.06
C HIS A 161 12.99 -4.34 1.09
N LEU A 162 14.25 -4.73 1.24
CA LEU A 162 15.19 -4.09 2.14
C LEU A 162 15.61 -2.74 1.53
N ARG A 163 14.94 -1.67 1.95
CA ARG A 163 15.18 -0.29 1.52
C ARG A 163 14.80 0.68 2.65
N ASP A 164 15.35 1.88 2.59
CA ASP A 164 15.25 2.86 3.67
C ASP A 164 13.83 3.19 4.10
N GLU A 165 12.89 3.32 3.16
CA GLU A 165 11.50 3.63 3.49
C GLU A 165 10.82 2.54 4.32
N LYS A 166 11.27 1.29 4.18
CA LYS A 166 10.77 0.12 4.95
C LYS A 166 11.45 -0.04 6.29
N SER A 167 12.57 0.68 6.55
CA SER A 167 13.34 0.65 7.80
C SER A 167 13.62 -0.75 8.35
N PRO A 168 14.22 -1.66 7.54
CA PRO A 168 14.47 -3.03 7.97
C PRO A 168 15.39 -3.13 9.19
N GLN A 169 16.24 -2.11 9.42
CA GLN A 169 17.12 -2.04 10.59
C GLN A 169 16.37 -2.05 11.92
N VAL A 170 15.14 -1.55 11.97
CA VAL A 170 14.31 -1.59 13.18
C VAL A 170 13.94 -3.04 13.54
N LEU A 171 13.63 -3.87 12.54
CA LEU A 171 13.37 -5.29 12.75
C LEU A 171 14.63 -6.04 13.18
N TRP A 172 15.78 -5.74 12.56
CA TRP A 172 17.06 -6.38 12.92
C TRP A 172 17.46 -6.06 14.36
N GLN A 173 17.36 -4.79 14.77
CA GLN A 173 17.62 -4.38 16.14
C GLN A 173 16.62 -4.98 17.13
N ALA A 174 15.35 -5.09 16.77
CA ALA A 174 14.35 -5.78 17.59
C ALA A 174 14.69 -7.28 17.74
N ALA A 175 15.11 -7.94 16.66
CA ALA A 175 15.56 -9.35 16.73
C ALA A 175 16.78 -9.51 17.65
N GLN A 176 17.73 -8.58 17.62
CA GLN A 176 18.90 -8.59 18.53
C GLN A 176 18.54 -8.33 19.99
N ALA A 177 17.45 -7.59 20.24
CA ALA A 177 16.95 -7.34 21.60
C ALA A 177 16.14 -8.54 22.18
N LEU A 178 15.65 -9.45 21.33
CA LEU A 178 14.95 -10.67 21.74
C LEU A 178 15.94 -11.78 22.10
N GLN A 179 15.52 -12.70 22.96
CA GLN A 179 16.29 -13.88 23.33
C GLN A 179 15.72 -15.13 22.63
N ALA A 180 16.52 -16.16 22.45
CA ALA A 180 16.10 -17.40 21.82
C ALA A 180 14.98 -18.12 22.60
N ASP A 181 14.94 -17.97 23.91
CA ASP A 181 13.95 -18.55 24.82
C ASP A 181 12.67 -17.70 24.98
N ASP A 182 12.61 -16.49 24.42
CA ASP A 182 11.37 -15.71 24.33
C ASP A 182 10.26 -16.47 23.57
N GLY A 183 10.61 -17.49 22.79
CA GLY A 183 9.65 -18.28 22.00
C GLY A 183 9.04 -17.48 20.85
N ILE A 184 9.78 -16.51 20.33
CA ILE A 184 9.38 -15.63 19.24
C ILE A 184 10.24 -15.90 18.01
N PHE A 185 9.64 -16.17 16.86
CA PHE A 185 10.33 -16.38 15.61
C PHE A 185 9.93 -15.31 14.60
N ILE A 186 10.90 -14.75 13.87
CA ILE A 186 10.73 -13.66 12.92
C ILE A 186 11.10 -14.13 11.51
N ASP A 187 10.16 -14.07 10.58
CA ASP A 187 10.40 -14.28 9.16
C ASP A 187 10.41 -12.93 8.44
N HIS A 188 11.50 -12.61 7.75
CA HIS A 188 11.61 -11.39 6.94
C HIS A 188 11.64 -11.77 5.46
N ILE A 189 10.60 -11.34 4.72
CA ILE A 189 10.41 -11.59 3.29
C ILE A 189 10.63 -10.30 2.52
N GLY A 190 11.59 -10.30 1.61
CA GLY A 190 11.90 -9.17 0.75
C GLY A 190 13.32 -9.26 0.20
N ARG A 191 13.49 -8.83 -1.04
CA ARG A 191 14.79 -8.78 -1.69
C ARG A 191 15.60 -7.60 -1.16
N ALA A 192 16.90 -7.79 -0.94
CA ALA A 192 17.82 -6.69 -0.75
C ALA A 192 18.05 -5.96 -2.10
N LEU A 193 17.99 -4.64 -2.08
CA LEU A 193 18.21 -3.81 -3.26
C LEU A 193 19.68 -3.35 -3.37
N ASP A 194 20.46 -3.56 -2.31
CA ASP A 194 21.90 -3.28 -2.24
C ASP A 194 22.63 -4.35 -1.41
N SER A 195 23.94 -4.42 -1.57
CA SER A 195 24.78 -5.41 -0.91
C SER A 195 24.95 -5.18 0.60
N ALA A 196 24.85 -3.94 1.07
CA ALA A 196 25.00 -3.61 2.48
C ALA A 196 23.78 -4.13 3.27
N SER A 197 22.57 -3.90 2.77
CA SER A 197 21.33 -4.44 3.34
C SER A 197 21.30 -5.96 3.34
N ALA A 198 21.79 -6.61 2.26
CA ALA A 198 21.90 -8.06 2.19
C ALA A 198 22.85 -8.60 3.26
N LYS A 199 24.03 -8.00 3.38
CA LYS A 199 25.04 -8.38 4.40
C LYS A 199 24.50 -8.22 5.81
N GLN A 200 23.80 -7.12 6.09
CA GLN A 200 23.20 -6.87 7.41
C GLN A 200 22.12 -7.89 7.75
N ALA A 201 21.23 -8.23 6.82
CA ALA A 201 20.21 -9.25 7.03
C ALA A 201 20.81 -10.63 7.29
N GLN A 202 21.86 -11.03 6.55
CA GLN A 202 22.59 -12.28 6.76
C GLN A 202 23.30 -12.30 8.11
N GLN A 203 23.95 -11.20 8.49
CA GLN A 203 24.62 -11.07 9.78
C GLN A 203 23.60 -11.21 10.93
N THR A 204 22.45 -10.56 10.83
CA THR A 204 21.40 -10.69 11.82
C THR A 204 20.91 -12.14 11.93
N ALA A 205 20.71 -12.82 10.80
CA ALA A 205 20.29 -14.23 10.80
C ALA A 205 21.33 -15.18 11.41
N SER A 206 22.61 -14.86 11.28
CA SER A 206 23.69 -15.66 11.91
C SER A 206 23.80 -15.43 13.42
N GLN A 207 23.48 -14.23 13.90
CA GLN A 207 23.55 -13.84 15.31
C GLN A 207 22.28 -14.16 16.10
N CYS A 208 21.12 -14.18 15.43
CA CYS A 208 19.79 -14.36 16.03
C CYS A 208 19.11 -15.59 15.41
N PRO A 209 19.22 -16.80 16.02
CA PRO A 209 18.65 -18.04 15.47
C PRO A 209 17.13 -18.00 15.30
N HIS A 210 16.45 -17.10 15.99
CA HIS A 210 15.01 -16.86 15.91
C HIS A 210 14.61 -15.87 14.79
N TYR A 211 15.57 -15.27 14.07
CA TYR A 211 15.34 -14.42 12.88
C TYR A 211 15.78 -15.15 11.62
N ARG A 212 14.95 -15.11 10.57
CA ARG A 212 15.26 -15.67 9.26
C ARG A 212 14.96 -14.65 8.17
N TRP A 213 15.94 -14.38 7.33
CA TRP A 213 15.72 -13.65 6.08
C TRP A 213 15.46 -14.65 4.96
N LEU A 214 14.24 -14.63 4.41
CA LEU A 214 13.76 -15.56 3.40
C LEU A 214 13.95 -15.05 1.97
N ASN A 215 14.62 -13.89 1.82
CA ASN A 215 14.74 -13.21 0.53
C ASN A 215 13.36 -12.92 -0.10
N GLU A 216 13.30 -12.76 -1.42
CA GLU A 216 12.04 -12.56 -2.14
C GLU A 216 11.31 -13.89 -2.32
N LEU A 217 10.03 -13.90 -1.98
CA LEU A 217 9.14 -15.02 -2.26
C LEU A 217 8.08 -14.63 -3.28
N PRO A 218 7.58 -15.57 -4.11
CA PRO A 218 6.43 -15.33 -4.96
C PRO A 218 5.20 -14.89 -4.17
N TYR A 219 4.27 -14.20 -4.83
CA TYR A 219 3.08 -13.61 -4.19
C TYR A 219 2.28 -14.61 -3.34
N ALA A 220 1.93 -15.78 -3.90
CA ALA A 220 1.11 -16.75 -3.18
C ALA A 220 1.79 -17.36 -1.92
N PRO A 221 3.09 -17.76 -1.95
CA PRO A 221 3.84 -18.10 -0.72
C PRO A 221 3.90 -16.95 0.29
N THR A 222 4.13 -15.71 -0.15
CA THR A 222 4.15 -14.53 0.72
C THR A 222 2.81 -14.35 1.44
N ARG A 223 1.69 -14.41 0.72
CA ARG A 223 0.34 -14.35 1.28
C ARG A 223 0.09 -15.45 2.32
N ARG A 224 0.55 -16.70 2.04
CA ARG A 224 0.45 -17.80 3.00
C ARG A 224 1.30 -17.58 4.26
N SER A 225 2.48 -16.95 4.10
CA SER A 225 3.33 -16.59 5.25
C SER A 225 2.64 -15.56 6.14
N ILE A 226 2.03 -14.53 5.56
CA ILE A 226 1.23 -13.54 6.30
C ILE A 226 0.06 -14.24 7.03
N GLN A 227 -0.73 -15.06 6.32
CA GLN A 227 -1.88 -15.75 6.87
C GLN A 227 -1.54 -16.66 8.08
N ARG A 228 -0.38 -17.33 8.04
CA ARG A 228 0.09 -18.25 9.09
C ARG A 228 0.82 -17.57 10.24
N ALA A 229 1.26 -16.33 10.05
CA ALA A 229 1.92 -15.56 11.11
C ALA A 229 0.92 -15.16 12.21
N HIS A 230 1.38 -15.04 13.44
CA HIS A 230 0.58 -14.51 14.54
C HIS A 230 0.43 -13.00 14.44
N VAL A 231 1.43 -12.32 13.89
CA VAL A 231 1.45 -10.88 13.75
C VAL A 231 2.29 -10.48 12.52
N LEU A 232 1.82 -9.49 11.76
CA LEU A 232 2.63 -8.79 10.77
C LEU A 232 3.38 -7.66 11.48
N VAL A 233 4.67 -7.52 11.21
CA VAL A 233 5.47 -6.35 11.62
C VAL A 233 5.66 -5.41 10.44
N HIS A 234 5.40 -4.13 10.64
CA HIS A 234 5.49 -3.11 9.60
C HIS A 234 6.26 -1.88 10.11
N THR A 235 7.55 -1.78 9.77
CA THR A 235 8.50 -0.81 10.31
C THR A 235 8.69 0.45 9.47
N SER A 236 7.91 0.63 8.41
CA SER A 236 8.09 1.70 7.42
C SER A 236 8.07 3.10 8.03
N ARG A 237 8.85 4.01 7.43
CA ARG A 237 8.86 5.45 7.74
C ARG A 237 7.90 6.25 6.88
N ILE A 238 7.56 5.74 5.69
CA ILE A 238 6.71 6.42 4.71
C ILE A 238 5.85 5.38 4.00
N GLU A 239 4.53 5.60 4.00
CA GLU A 239 3.56 4.79 3.26
C GLU A 239 2.37 5.64 2.81
N GLY A 240 1.96 5.48 1.57
CA GLY A 240 0.69 6.02 1.08
C GLY A 240 -0.49 5.15 1.49
N GLY A 241 -0.37 3.85 1.22
CA GLY A 241 -1.30 2.81 1.64
C GLY A 241 -0.58 1.46 1.58
N ALA A 242 -0.19 0.91 2.73
CA ALA A 242 0.65 -0.28 2.84
C ALA A 242 -0.14 -1.54 2.47
N HIS A 243 0.10 -2.09 1.27
CA HIS A 243 -0.64 -3.26 0.76
C HIS A 243 -0.57 -4.47 1.70
N VAL A 244 0.60 -4.69 2.33
CA VAL A 244 0.80 -5.81 3.27
C VAL A 244 -0.07 -5.70 4.53
N ILE A 245 -0.44 -4.49 4.97
CA ILE A 245 -1.38 -4.28 6.09
C ILE A 245 -2.77 -4.78 5.69
N MET A 246 -3.27 -4.42 4.50
CA MET A 246 -4.56 -4.93 4.00
C MET A 246 -4.55 -6.45 3.89
N GLU A 247 -3.46 -7.00 3.35
CA GLU A 247 -3.27 -8.45 3.22
C GLU A 247 -3.30 -9.17 4.57
N ALA A 248 -2.68 -8.59 5.60
CA ALA A 248 -2.69 -9.14 6.94
C ALA A 248 -4.09 -9.06 7.56
N VAL A 249 -4.71 -7.89 7.54
CA VAL A 249 -6.07 -7.67 8.07
C VAL A 249 -7.07 -8.63 7.44
N LEU A 250 -7.05 -8.77 6.11
CA LEU A 250 -7.94 -9.65 5.35
C LEU A 250 -7.58 -11.15 5.44
N SER A 251 -6.51 -11.49 6.13
CA SER A 251 -6.09 -12.87 6.43
C SER A 251 -6.25 -13.21 7.92
N GLY A 252 -6.84 -12.31 8.73
CA GLY A 252 -6.97 -12.49 10.18
C GLY A 252 -5.63 -12.44 10.91
N THR A 253 -4.64 -11.72 10.37
CA THR A 253 -3.33 -11.52 10.99
C THR A 253 -3.23 -10.06 11.47
N PRO A 254 -3.17 -9.80 12.78
CA PRO A 254 -3.02 -8.46 13.31
C PRO A 254 -1.63 -7.87 13.00
N VAL A 255 -1.47 -6.58 13.22
CA VAL A 255 -0.30 -5.82 12.79
C VAL A 255 0.37 -5.13 13.98
N LEU A 256 1.70 -5.14 14.04
CA LEU A 256 2.50 -4.18 14.80
C LEU A 256 3.11 -3.19 13.81
N ALA A 257 2.80 -1.91 13.93
CA ALA A 257 3.17 -0.91 12.93
C ALA A 257 3.86 0.31 13.56
N SER A 258 4.82 0.89 12.84
CA SER A 258 5.33 2.22 13.16
C SER A 258 4.18 3.25 13.10
N ARG A 259 4.14 4.20 14.06
CA ARG A 259 3.10 5.23 14.14
C ARG A 259 3.38 6.36 13.14
N ILE A 260 3.16 6.09 11.87
CA ILE A 260 3.23 7.07 10.78
C ILE A 260 1.84 7.33 10.20
N SER A 261 1.63 8.48 9.56
CA SER A 261 0.32 8.88 8.99
C SER A 261 -0.28 7.80 8.09
N GLY A 262 0.52 7.17 7.22
CA GLY A 262 0.07 6.11 6.33
C GLY A 262 -0.50 4.90 7.08
N ASN A 263 0.15 4.46 8.16
CA ASN A 263 -0.31 3.34 8.98
C ASN A 263 -1.51 3.72 9.86
N VAL A 264 -1.49 4.95 10.41
CA VAL A 264 -2.60 5.49 11.21
C VAL A 264 -3.89 5.58 10.38
N GLY A 265 -3.79 6.08 9.14
CA GLY A 265 -4.94 6.15 8.25
C GLY A 265 -5.52 4.78 7.88
N MET A 266 -4.70 3.72 7.90
CA MET A 266 -5.17 2.36 7.63
C MET A 266 -5.72 1.65 8.86
N LEU A 267 -5.06 1.75 10.00
CA LEU A 267 -5.37 0.98 11.20
C LEU A 267 -6.24 1.76 12.23
N GLY A 268 -6.33 3.08 12.08
CA GLY A 268 -7.05 3.98 13.02
C GLY A 268 -6.13 4.61 14.06
N ALA A 269 -6.52 5.77 14.58
CA ALA A 269 -5.70 6.55 15.51
C ALA A 269 -5.44 5.83 16.85
N ASP A 270 -6.43 5.09 17.34
CA ASP A 270 -6.42 4.41 18.64
C ASP A 270 -5.99 2.94 18.55
N TYR A 271 -5.37 2.54 17.43
CA TYR A 271 -4.90 1.17 17.25
C TYR A 271 -3.79 0.83 18.26
N PRO A 272 -3.92 -0.26 19.06
CA PRO A 272 -3.02 -0.52 20.18
C PRO A 272 -1.67 -1.13 19.80
N GLY A 273 -1.45 -1.46 18.51
CA GLY A 273 -0.22 -2.09 18.00
C GLY A 273 0.82 -1.14 17.44
N TYR A 274 0.78 0.14 17.80
CA TYR A 274 1.77 1.11 17.34
C TYR A 274 3.02 1.13 18.20
N PHE A 275 4.15 1.35 17.53
CA PHE A 275 5.41 1.75 18.14
C PHE A 275 5.95 3.00 17.45
N GLU A 276 6.77 3.79 18.14
CA GLU A 276 7.38 4.98 17.58
C GLU A 276 8.32 4.63 16.42
N PRO A 277 8.30 5.38 15.30
CA PRO A 277 9.17 5.14 14.16
C PRO A 277 10.65 5.07 14.58
N GLY A 278 11.32 3.97 14.22
CA GLY A 278 12.72 3.73 14.58
C GLY A 278 12.93 3.07 15.95
N ASN A 279 11.89 2.93 16.77
CA ASN A 279 12.02 2.38 18.13
C ASN A 279 11.95 0.85 18.15
N ALA A 280 13.10 0.20 17.95
CA ALA A 280 13.23 -1.25 17.97
C ALA A 280 12.93 -1.86 19.37
N GLN A 281 13.20 -1.14 20.46
CA GLN A 281 12.93 -1.62 21.82
C GLN A 281 11.43 -1.70 22.10
N GLN A 282 10.65 -0.71 21.66
CA GLN A 282 9.19 -0.79 21.74
C GLN A 282 8.64 -1.95 20.90
N LEU A 283 9.15 -2.15 19.68
CA LEU A 283 8.76 -3.29 18.86
C LEU A 283 9.06 -4.63 19.55
N ALA A 284 10.26 -4.78 20.13
CA ALA A 284 10.62 -5.99 20.88
C ALA A 284 9.71 -6.19 22.12
N ALA A 285 9.38 -5.13 22.84
CA ALA A 285 8.45 -5.18 23.98
C ALA A 285 7.04 -5.63 23.55
N LEU A 286 6.49 -5.08 22.48
CA LEU A 286 5.19 -5.48 21.91
C LEU A 286 5.19 -6.94 21.44
N LEU A 287 6.28 -7.42 20.84
CA LEU A 287 6.41 -8.82 20.45
C LEU A 287 6.42 -9.75 21.66
N ARG A 288 7.12 -9.38 22.75
CA ARG A 288 7.08 -10.13 24.03
C ARG A 288 5.68 -10.13 24.64
N GLU A 289 5.01 -8.98 24.69
CA GLU A 289 3.65 -8.88 25.21
C GLU A 289 2.68 -9.75 24.37
N CYS A 290 2.77 -9.70 23.05
CA CYS A 290 2.01 -10.60 22.17
C CYS A 290 2.28 -12.07 22.51
N ARG A 291 3.52 -12.47 22.79
CA ARG A 291 3.87 -13.84 23.15
C ARG A 291 3.36 -14.23 24.53
N GLN A 292 3.56 -13.38 25.52
CA GLN A 292 3.15 -13.62 26.91
C GLN A 292 1.63 -13.73 27.08
N THR A 293 0.89 -12.95 26.29
CA THR A 293 -0.58 -12.91 26.34
C THR A 293 -1.24 -13.68 25.20
N GLN A 294 -0.49 -14.51 24.47
CA GLN A 294 -0.93 -15.17 23.23
C GLN A 294 -2.23 -15.98 23.38
N ASN A 295 -2.42 -16.61 24.55
CA ASN A 295 -3.56 -17.49 24.84
C ASN A 295 -4.66 -16.79 25.66
N GLN A 296 -4.53 -15.50 25.92
CA GLN A 296 -5.51 -14.72 26.71
C GLN A 296 -6.53 -14.08 25.77
N THR A 297 -7.81 -14.18 26.13
CA THR A 297 -8.92 -13.60 25.35
C THR A 297 -8.94 -12.07 25.34
N ASP A 298 -8.32 -11.45 26.33
CA ASP A 298 -8.13 -10.02 26.50
C ASP A 298 -6.67 -9.57 26.30
N GLY A 299 -5.81 -10.47 25.83
CA GLY A 299 -4.41 -10.24 25.54
C GLY A 299 -4.20 -9.30 24.34
N LEU A 300 -2.94 -8.86 24.17
CA LEU A 300 -2.62 -7.90 23.10
C LEU A 300 -2.99 -8.42 21.71
N LEU A 301 -2.67 -9.68 21.37
CA LEU A 301 -3.05 -10.26 20.07
C LEU A 301 -4.56 -10.24 19.82
N ALA A 302 -5.37 -10.52 20.84
CA ALA A 302 -6.82 -10.47 20.73
C ALA A 302 -7.32 -9.04 20.47
N LYS A 303 -6.80 -8.05 21.20
CA LYS A 303 -7.11 -6.62 21.00
C LYS A 303 -6.71 -6.14 19.61
N LEU A 304 -5.50 -6.49 19.15
CA LEU A 304 -5.02 -6.17 17.81
C LEU A 304 -5.89 -6.81 16.72
N THR A 305 -6.28 -8.07 16.91
CA THR A 305 -7.13 -8.79 15.96
C THR A 305 -8.50 -8.12 15.84
N HIS A 306 -9.11 -7.80 16.98
CA HIS A 306 -10.41 -7.10 17.02
C HIS A 306 -10.32 -5.73 16.30
N ALA A 307 -9.31 -4.92 16.63
CA ALA A 307 -9.10 -3.62 15.99
C ALA A 307 -8.86 -3.74 14.47
N CYS A 308 -8.11 -4.75 14.01
CA CYS A 308 -7.96 -5.02 12.58
C CYS A 308 -9.29 -5.42 11.90
N GLN A 309 -10.11 -6.25 12.57
CA GLN A 309 -11.41 -6.68 12.04
C GLN A 309 -12.37 -5.50 11.80
N THR A 310 -12.36 -4.48 12.66
CA THR A 310 -13.19 -3.28 12.46
C THR A 310 -12.81 -2.49 11.20
N ARG A 311 -11.58 -2.61 10.74
CA ARG A 311 -11.09 -1.95 9.52
C ARG A 311 -11.21 -2.80 8.25
N ALA A 312 -11.46 -4.12 8.38
CA ALA A 312 -11.46 -5.06 7.25
C ALA A 312 -12.43 -4.68 6.12
N ALA A 313 -13.57 -4.07 6.45
CA ALA A 313 -14.55 -3.61 5.46
C ALA A 313 -14.01 -2.52 4.51
N LEU A 314 -12.99 -1.75 4.93
CA LEU A 314 -12.37 -0.72 4.11
C LEU A 314 -11.52 -1.31 2.96
N PHE A 315 -11.02 -2.54 3.13
CA PHE A 315 -10.06 -3.17 2.24
C PHE A 315 -10.67 -4.23 1.31
N GLN A 316 -12.01 -4.25 1.22
CA GLN A 316 -12.72 -5.20 0.34
C GLN A 316 -12.62 -4.78 -1.13
N PRO A 317 -12.40 -5.74 -2.07
CA PRO A 317 -12.32 -5.45 -3.50
C PRO A 317 -13.55 -4.75 -4.07
N GLU A 318 -14.73 -5.13 -3.59
CA GLU A 318 -16.01 -4.56 -4.02
C GLU A 318 -16.10 -3.08 -3.66
N ARG A 319 -15.57 -2.70 -2.49
CA ARG A 319 -15.54 -1.30 -2.04
C ARG A 319 -14.56 -0.48 -2.87
N GLU A 320 -13.32 -0.93 -3.05
CA GLU A 320 -12.33 -0.24 -3.90
C GLU A 320 -12.89 -0.03 -5.31
N GLN A 321 -13.50 -1.05 -5.90
CA GLN A 321 -14.10 -0.98 -7.23
C GLN A 321 -15.26 0.03 -7.27
N ALA A 322 -16.16 0.01 -6.28
CA ALA A 322 -17.30 0.92 -6.22
C ALA A 322 -16.83 2.38 -6.09
N ASP A 323 -15.92 2.66 -5.16
CA ASP A 323 -15.38 4.00 -4.93
C ASP A 323 -14.63 4.53 -6.18
N LEU A 324 -13.86 3.68 -6.84
CA LEU A 324 -13.13 4.02 -8.07
C LEU A 324 -14.09 4.30 -9.24
N CYS A 325 -15.10 3.46 -9.46
CA CYS A 325 -16.09 3.65 -10.50
C CYS A 325 -16.94 4.92 -10.24
N ALA A 326 -17.29 5.18 -9.00
CA ALA A 326 -18.03 6.39 -8.61
C ALA A 326 -17.21 7.66 -8.89
N LEU A 327 -15.92 7.67 -8.54
CA LEU A 327 -15.00 8.78 -8.85
C LEU A 327 -14.95 9.05 -10.36
N ILE A 328 -14.68 8.03 -11.18
CA ILE A 328 -14.58 8.19 -12.64
C ILE A 328 -15.91 8.67 -13.22
N THR A 329 -17.05 8.11 -12.79
CA THR A 329 -18.36 8.52 -13.27
C THR A 329 -18.69 9.96 -12.88
N SER A 330 -18.32 10.38 -11.68
CA SER A 330 -18.47 11.77 -11.23
C SER A 330 -17.59 12.73 -12.04
N ALA A 331 -16.35 12.36 -12.29
CA ALA A 331 -15.40 13.16 -13.05
C ALA A 331 -15.83 13.42 -14.50
N LEU A 332 -16.61 12.53 -15.09
CA LEU A 332 -17.13 12.64 -16.46
C LEU A 332 -18.35 13.57 -16.59
N LYS A 333 -18.96 13.99 -15.49
CA LYS A 333 -20.07 14.94 -15.54
C LYS A 333 -19.54 16.34 -15.86
N PRO A 334 -20.19 17.08 -16.76
CA PRO A 334 -19.82 18.48 -16.96
C PRO A 334 -19.97 19.26 -15.65
N VAL A 335 -19.01 20.13 -15.37
CA VAL A 335 -19.04 21.07 -14.25
C VAL A 335 -20.04 22.19 -14.56
#